data_2504c046391b08a310f5a83598f68dbc
#
_entry.id   2504c046391b08a310f5a83598f68dbc
#
_cell.length_a   1.000
_cell.length_b   1.000
_cell.length_c   1.000
_cell.angle_alpha   90.00
_cell.angle_beta   90.00
_cell.angle_gamma   90.00
#
_symmetry.space_group_name_H-M   'P 1'
#
loop_
_entity.id
_entity.type
_entity.pdbx_description
1 polymer ?
#
loop_
_entity_poly.entity_id
_entity_poly.type
_entity_poly.pdbx_seq_one_letter_code
_entity_poly.pdbx_strand_id
1 'polypeptide(L)'
;AVKIARLIQQDIWQELHLTASAGVSYNKFLAKMASDYQKPRGLTVILPEEAENFLKQMDIAKFHGVGKKTVEKLHQMGVFTGADLIEISEIALIDRFGRLGFDLYRKARGIDNSPVKSDRIRKSIGKEKTYSKILGLEEDIKKELTLLSEKVALSLQKYEKSGKIVILKIRYADFSTLTKRKTLDQQTQDSDQIAQCII
;
A
#
# COMPACT_ATOMS: atom_id res chain seq x y z
N ALA A 1 -13.39 16.90 -13.09
CA ALA A 1 -12.39 16.27 -12.21
C ALA A 1 -11.22 17.21 -11.92
N VAL A 2 -10.57 17.83 -12.94
CA VAL A 2 -9.37 18.69 -12.79
C VAL A 2 -9.62 19.88 -11.87
N LYS A 3 -10.74 20.60 -12.09
CA LYS A 3 -11.14 21.76 -11.23
C LYS A 3 -11.30 21.35 -9.76
N ILE A 4 -11.92 20.19 -9.51
CA ILE A 4 -12.10 19.66 -8.14
C ILE A 4 -10.74 19.32 -7.52
N ALA A 5 -9.83 18.67 -8.25
CA ALA A 5 -8.50 18.35 -7.75
C ALA A 5 -7.71 19.61 -7.35
N ARG A 6 -7.81 20.69 -8.14
CA ARG A 6 -7.18 21.99 -7.80
C ARG A 6 -7.79 22.61 -6.55
N LEU A 7 -9.12 22.59 -6.40
CA LEU A 7 -9.77 23.10 -5.20
C LEU A 7 -9.31 22.33 -3.96
N ILE A 8 -9.30 21.00 -4.02
CA ILE A 8 -8.82 20.16 -2.89
C ILE A 8 -7.37 20.50 -2.53
N GLN A 9 -6.47 20.65 -3.52
CA GLN A 9 -5.08 21.04 -3.26
C GLN A 9 -4.99 22.44 -2.59
N GLN A 10 -5.84 23.36 -3.01
CA GLN A 10 -5.90 24.72 -2.47
C GLN A 10 -6.43 24.72 -1.03
N ASP A 11 -7.52 24.00 -0.74
CA ASP A 11 -8.10 23.88 0.58
C ASP A 11 -7.11 23.24 1.57
N ILE A 12 -6.43 22.15 1.17
CA ILE A 12 -5.38 21.52 1.98
C ILE A 12 -4.27 22.53 2.32
N TRP A 13 -3.87 23.35 1.34
CA TRP A 13 -2.85 24.36 1.59
C TRP A 13 -3.33 25.48 2.50
N GLN A 14 -4.54 25.97 2.30
CA GLN A 14 -5.11 27.06 3.07
C GLN A 14 -5.36 26.66 4.53
N GLU A 15 -5.88 25.46 4.75
CA GLU A 15 -6.27 25.01 6.08
C GLU A 15 -5.11 24.40 6.89
N LEU A 16 -4.21 23.66 6.22
CA LEU A 16 -3.20 22.83 6.90
C LEU A 16 -1.76 23.26 6.61
N HIS A 17 -1.53 24.16 5.66
CA HIS A 17 -0.21 24.53 5.14
C HIS A 17 0.62 23.33 4.64
N LEU A 18 -0.08 22.28 4.19
CA LEU A 18 0.53 21.09 3.60
C LEU A 18 0.38 21.10 2.09
N THR A 19 1.35 20.52 1.40
CA THR A 19 1.26 20.31 -0.05
C THR A 19 0.66 18.95 -0.37
N ALA A 20 -0.20 18.90 -1.38
CA ALA A 20 -0.73 17.66 -1.94
C ALA A 20 -0.45 17.59 -3.44
N SER A 21 -0.13 16.40 -3.95
CA SER A 21 -0.06 16.14 -5.39
C SER A 21 -1.29 15.35 -5.83
N ALA A 22 -1.83 15.66 -6.99
CA ALA A 22 -3.02 15.02 -7.52
C ALA A 22 -2.79 14.45 -8.91
N GLY A 23 -3.43 13.32 -9.19
CA GLY A 23 -3.47 12.70 -10.51
C GLY A 23 -4.91 12.49 -10.96
N VAL A 24 -5.21 12.86 -12.18
CA VAL A 24 -6.53 12.74 -12.79
C VAL A 24 -6.40 11.91 -14.06
N SER A 25 -7.19 10.85 -14.16
CA SER A 25 -7.25 10.00 -15.35
C SER A 25 -8.55 9.20 -15.38
N TYR A 26 -8.75 8.44 -16.44
CA TYR A 26 -9.95 7.63 -16.68
C TYR A 26 -9.98 6.31 -15.92
N ASN A 27 -8.89 5.89 -15.28
CA ASN A 27 -8.85 4.74 -14.38
C ASN A 27 -7.94 4.98 -13.17
N LYS A 28 -8.04 4.08 -12.17
CA LYS A 28 -7.33 4.21 -10.89
C LYS A 28 -5.83 4.07 -11.01
N PHE A 29 -5.36 3.16 -11.86
CA PHE A 29 -3.94 2.91 -12.04
C PHE A 29 -3.26 4.17 -12.60
N LEU A 30 -3.77 4.72 -13.69
CA LEU A 30 -3.22 5.93 -14.30
C LEU A 30 -3.33 7.16 -13.40
N ALA A 31 -4.47 7.32 -12.70
CA ALA A 31 -4.62 8.41 -11.72
C ALA A 31 -3.56 8.32 -10.61
N LYS A 32 -3.25 7.10 -10.14
CA LYS A 32 -2.18 6.90 -9.16
C LYS A 32 -0.80 7.18 -9.73
N MET A 33 -0.49 6.72 -10.94
CA MET A 33 0.76 7.03 -11.63
C MET A 33 0.93 8.54 -11.82
N ALA A 34 -0.12 9.22 -12.28
CA ALA A 34 -0.17 10.67 -12.45
C ALA A 34 0.10 11.42 -11.14
N SER A 35 -0.48 10.97 -10.02
CA SER A 35 -0.29 11.62 -8.72
C SER A 35 1.15 11.55 -8.19
N ASP A 36 1.93 10.58 -8.65
CA ASP A 36 3.33 10.40 -8.25
C ASP A 36 4.32 11.07 -9.23
N TYR A 37 3.85 11.48 -10.41
CA TYR A 37 4.72 11.94 -11.51
C TYR A 37 5.37 13.29 -11.24
N GLN A 38 4.59 14.27 -10.76
CA GLN A 38 5.07 15.64 -10.52
C GLN A 38 4.99 15.99 -9.03
N LYS A 39 5.68 15.26 -8.18
CA LYS A 39 5.81 15.59 -6.76
C LYS A 39 6.97 16.56 -6.53
N PRO A 40 6.86 17.47 -5.53
CA PRO A 40 5.69 17.81 -4.71
C PRO A 40 4.73 18.79 -5.42
N ARG A 41 3.48 18.86 -4.96
CA ARG A 41 2.47 19.86 -5.34
C ARG A 41 2.02 19.83 -6.81
N GLY A 42 2.33 18.75 -7.54
CA GLY A 42 1.93 18.62 -8.94
C GLY A 42 0.45 18.26 -9.12
N LEU A 43 -0.09 18.63 -10.27
CA LEU A 43 -1.37 18.15 -10.78
C LEU A 43 -1.16 17.62 -12.20
N THR A 44 -1.15 16.31 -12.32
CA THR A 44 -0.96 15.63 -13.61
C THR A 44 -2.29 15.05 -14.10
N VAL A 45 -2.62 15.33 -15.35
CA VAL A 45 -3.79 14.77 -16.03
C VAL A 45 -3.29 13.84 -17.13
N ILE A 46 -3.84 12.65 -17.24
CA ILE A 46 -3.51 11.71 -18.32
C ILE A 46 -4.80 11.38 -19.05
N LEU A 47 -4.89 11.78 -20.30
CA LEU A 47 -6.00 11.48 -21.20
C LEU A 47 -5.84 10.09 -21.83
N PRO A 48 -6.93 9.45 -22.33
CA PRO A 48 -6.84 8.13 -22.95
C PRO A 48 -5.81 8.03 -24.07
N GLU A 49 -5.72 9.04 -24.92
CA GLU A 49 -4.79 9.13 -26.05
C GLU A 49 -3.32 9.31 -25.64
N GLU A 50 -3.09 9.80 -24.44
CA GLU A 50 -1.73 10.06 -23.91
C GLU A 50 -1.21 8.88 -23.07
N ALA A 51 -2.10 7.99 -22.62
CA ALA A 51 -1.81 6.99 -21.58
C ALA A 51 -0.66 6.06 -21.96
N GLU A 52 -0.65 5.54 -23.19
CA GLU A 52 0.39 4.62 -23.65
C GLU A 52 1.75 5.30 -23.73
N ASN A 53 1.81 6.49 -24.30
CA ASN A 53 3.06 7.26 -24.38
C ASN A 53 3.60 7.65 -23.01
N PHE A 54 2.72 8.02 -22.10
CA PHE A 54 3.09 8.30 -20.71
C PHE A 54 3.70 7.06 -20.03
N LEU A 55 3.06 5.90 -20.18
CA LEU A 55 3.53 4.65 -19.57
C LEU A 55 4.83 4.15 -20.20
N LYS A 56 5.01 4.27 -21.52
CA LYS A 56 6.24 3.85 -22.20
C LYS A 56 7.49 4.53 -21.64
N GLN A 57 7.39 5.80 -21.26
CA GLN A 57 8.49 6.59 -20.75
C GLN A 57 8.79 6.32 -19.26
N MET A 58 7.89 5.62 -18.54
CA MET A 58 8.03 5.40 -17.12
C MET A 58 9.00 4.27 -16.81
N ASP A 59 9.88 4.50 -15.84
CA ASP A 59 10.67 3.46 -15.21
C ASP A 59 9.75 2.41 -14.56
N ILE A 60 10.04 1.12 -14.81
CA ILE A 60 9.23 0.01 -14.32
C ILE A 60 9.14 -0.04 -12.78
N ALA A 61 10.16 0.44 -12.08
CA ALA A 61 10.15 0.55 -10.63
C ALA A 61 9.12 1.56 -10.09
N LYS A 62 8.65 2.49 -10.94
CA LYS A 62 7.62 3.47 -10.60
C LYS A 62 6.20 2.98 -10.89
N PHE A 63 6.05 1.83 -11.55
CA PHE A 63 4.72 1.28 -11.82
C PHE A 63 4.01 0.90 -10.52
N HIS A 64 2.84 1.47 -10.32
CA HIS A 64 2.05 1.18 -9.11
C HIS A 64 1.67 -0.31 -9.05
N GLY A 65 2.07 -0.96 -7.95
CA GLY A 65 1.89 -2.40 -7.73
C GLY A 65 3.10 -3.25 -8.09
N VAL A 66 4.18 -2.65 -8.62
CA VAL A 66 5.46 -3.33 -8.86
C VAL A 66 6.37 -3.08 -7.66
N GLY A 67 6.55 -4.10 -6.81
CA GLY A 67 7.44 -4.04 -5.66
C GLY A 67 8.89 -4.43 -6.02
N LYS A 68 9.84 -4.16 -5.12
CA LYS A 68 11.28 -4.40 -5.34
C LYS A 68 11.60 -5.77 -5.94
N LYS A 69 11.05 -6.86 -5.38
CA LYS A 69 11.26 -8.23 -5.90
C LYS A 69 10.71 -8.44 -7.32
N THR A 70 9.65 -7.73 -7.68
CA THR A 70 9.08 -7.79 -9.03
C THR A 70 9.94 -7.00 -10.00
N VAL A 71 10.45 -5.83 -9.59
CA VAL A 71 11.42 -5.03 -10.34
C VAL A 71 12.65 -5.86 -10.70
N GLU A 72 13.27 -6.52 -9.70
CA GLU A 72 14.44 -7.40 -9.91
C GLU A 72 14.18 -8.47 -10.97
N LYS A 73 13.01 -9.12 -10.90
CA LYS A 73 12.63 -10.14 -11.89
C LYS A 73 12.39 -9.57 -13.29
N LEU A 74 11.79 -8.38 -13.38
CA LEU A 74 11.57 -7.69 -14.65
C LEU A 74 12.90 -7.25 -15.26
N HIS A 75 13.82 -6.70 -14.47
CA HIS A 75 15.17 -6.36 -14.92
C HIS A 75 15.94 -7.59 -15.45
N GLN A 76 15.79 -8.76 -14.81
CA GLN A 76 16.38 -10.03 -15.33
C GLN A 76 15.81 -10.45 -16.68
N MET A 77 14.61 -9.98 -17.03
CA MET A 77 13.99 -10.18 -18.34
C MET A 77 14.33 -9.07 -19.35
N GLY A 78 15.17 -8.10 -18.98
CA GLY A 78 15.50 -6.94 -19.82
C GLY A 78 14.43 -5.84 -19.83
N VAL A 79 13.48 -5.87 -18.89
CA VAL A 79 12.37 -4.90 -18.80
C VAL A 79 12.71 -3.83 -17.77
N PHE A 80 13.05 -2.62 -18.23
CA PHE A 80 13.41 -1.47 -17.40
C PHE A 80 12.37 -0.35 -17.45
N THR A 81 11.61 -0.29 -18.53
CA THR A 81 10.63 0.76 -18.79
C THR A 81 9.27 0.18 -19.17
N GLY A 82 8.26 1.04 -19.20
CA GLY A 82 6.95 0.66 -19.74
C GLY A 82 7.01 0.29 -21.23
N ALA A 83 7.93 0.89 -22.01
CA ALA A 83 8.15 0.50 -23.40
C ALA A 83 8.61 -0.95 -23.50
N ASP A 84 9.60 -1.34 -22.71
CA ASP A 84 10.07 -2.74 -22.68
C ASP A 84 8.96 -3.70 -22.26
N LEU A 85 8.14 -3.31 -21.27
CA LEU A 85 7.05 -4.14 -20.77
C LEU A 85 5.97 -4.40 -21.82
N ILE A 86 5.67 -3.43 -22.69
CA ILE A 86 4.67 -3.58 -23.77
C ILE A 86 5.10 -4.62 -24.79
N GLU A 87 6.39 -4.80 -25.05
CA GLU A 87 6.93 -5.78 -25.98
C GLU A 87 6.83 -7.24 -25.48
N ILE A 88 6.64 -7.42 -24.17
CA ILE A 88 6.51 -8.79 -23.61
C ILE A 88 5.09 -9.32 -23.86
N SER A 89 5.01 -10.57 -24.31
CA SER A 89 3.72 -11.23 -24.53
C SER A 89 2.97 -11.48 -23.22
N GLU A 90 1.65 -11.52 -23.30
CA GLU A 90 0.77 -11.80 -22.16
C GLU A 90 1.12 -13.16 -21.53
N ILE A 91 1.35 -14.18 -22.38
CA ILE A 91 1.69 -15.53 -21.94
C ILE A 91 2.99 -15.53 -21.13
N ALA A 92 4.05 -14.89 -21.64
CA ALA A 92 5.33 -14.83 -20.93
C ALA A 92 5.24 -14.11 -19.58
N LEU A 93 4.42 -13.05 -19.49
CA LEU A 93 4.19 -12.37 -18.21
C LEU A 93 3.37 -13.23 -17.25
N ILE A 94 2.35 -13.94 -17.72
CA ILE A 94 1.54 -14.85 -16.90
C ILE A 94 2.39 -16.03 -16.39
N ASP A 95 3.19 -16.62 -17.22
CA ASP A 95 4.07 -17.75 -16.84
C ASP A 95 5.07 -17.34 -15.74
N ARG A 96 5.58 -16.12 -15.82
CA ARG A 96 6.59 -15.63 -14.86
C ARG A 96 6.00 -15.07 -13.57
N PHE A 97 4.83 -14.43 -13.63
CA PHE A 97 4.25 -13.63 -12.53
C PHE A 97 2.83 -14.05 -12.15
N GLY A 98 2.23 -15.03 -12.83
CA GLY A 98 0.84 -15.45 -12.60
C GLY A 98 -0.15 -14.31 -12.83
N ARG A 99 -1.06 -14.15 -11.89
CA ARG A 99 -2.08 -13.08 -11.94
C ARG A 99 -1.49 -11.67 -12.07
N LEU A 100 -0.34 -11.44 -11.43
CA LEU A 100 0.34 -10.16 -11.56
C LEU A 100 0.81 -9.90 -12.99
N GLY A 101 1.26 -10.95 -13.71
CA GLY A 101 1.65 -10.84 -15.11
C GLY A 101 0.51 -10.39 -16.01
N PHE A 102 -0.67 -10.97 -15.84
CA PHE A 102 -1.89 -10.52 -16.51
C PHE A 102 -2.20 -9.05 -16.22
N ASP A 103 -2.12 -8.64 -14.95
CA ASP A 103 -2.36 -7.25 -14.56
C ASP A 103 -1.31 -6.30 -15.14
N LEU A 104 -0.04 -6.70 -15.19
CA LEU A 104 1.06 -5.93 -15.78
C LEU A 104 0.88 -5.71 -17.29
N TYR A 105 0.53 -6.79 -18.02
CA TYR A 105 0.26 -6.72 -19.45
C TYR A 105 -0.82 -5.68 -19.80
N ARG A 106 -1.91 -5.69 -19.04
CA ARG A 106 -3.02 -4.74 -19.22
C ARG A 106 -2.64 -3.32 -18.81
N LYS A 107 -2.00 -3.17 -17.67
CA LYS A 107 -1.58 -1.87 -17.14
C LYS A 107 -0.58 -1.16 -18.04
N ALA A 108 0.36 -1.89 -18.65
CA ALA A 108 1.28 -1.31 -19.62
C ALA A 108 0.56 -0.67 -20.82
N ARG A 109 -0.66 -1.14 -21.13
CA ARG A 109 -1.54 -0.62 -22.18
C ARG A 109 -2.60 0.37 -21.67
N GLY A 110 -2.42 0.87 -20.45
CA GLY A 110 -3.36 1.82 -19.84
C GLY A 110 -4.70 1.23 -19.40
N ILE A 111 -4.81 -0.09 -19.31
CA ILE A 111 -6.06 -0.79 -19.00
C ILE A 111 -6.12 -1.19 -17.53
N ASP A 112 -7.05 -0.60 -16.77
CA ASP A 112 -7.38 -0.99 -15.40
C ASP A 112 -8.90 -0.84 -15.19
N ASN A 113 -9.58 -1.97 -15.12
CA ASN A 113 -11.05 -2.02 -14.95
C ASN A 113 -11.45 -2.11 -13.46
N SER A 114 -10.53 -1.87 -12.53
CA SER A 114 -10.84 -1.94 -11.11
C SER A 114 -11.76 -0.78 -10.70
N PRO A 115 -12.95 -1.07 -10.12
CA PRO A 115 -13.90 -0.02 -9.75
C PRO A 115 -13.38 0.83 -8.58
N VAL A 116 -13.81 2.09 -8.54
CA VAL A 116 -13.67 2.91 -7.34
C VAL A 116 -14.74 2.45 -6.35
N LYS A 117 -14.29 2.01 -5.16
CA LYS A 117 -15.18 1.57 -4.07
C LYS A 117 -15.07 2.54 -2.92
N SER A 118 -16.17 3.20 -2.56
CA SER A 118 -16.29 4.07 -1.38
C SER A 118 -16.23 3.24 -0.10
N ASP A 119 -16.91 2.10 -0.09
CA ASP A 119 -17.04 1.27 1.10
C ASP A 119 -16.09 0.07 1.05
N ARG A 120 -15.38 -0.13 2.13
CA ARG A 120 -14.49 -1.28 2.30
C ARG A 120 -14.76 -1.98 3.62
N ILE A 121 -14.99 -3.27 3.55
CA ILE A 121 -15.02 -4.10 4.75
C ILE A 121 -13.58 -4.16 5.32
N ARG A 122 -13.42 -3.73 6.55
CA ARG A 122 -12.14 -3.79 7.27
C ARG A 122 -11.73 -5.24 7.50
N LYS A 123 -10.56 -5.63 7.00
CA LYS A 123 -10.03 -7.01 7.09
C LYS A 123 -9.08 -7.22 8.27
N SER A 124 -8.52 -6.16 8.82
CA SER A 124 -7.60 -6.21 9.96
C SER A 124 -7.73 -4.95 10.80
N ILE A 125 -7.44 -5.09 12.09
CA ILE A 125 -7.35 -4.00 13.05
C ILE A 125 -5.96 -4.11 13.68
N GLY A 126 -5.22 -3.00 13.70
CA GLY A 126 -3.89 -2.94 14.30
C GLY A 126 -3.66 -1.61 15.00
N LYS A 127 -2.73 -1.64 15.94
CA LYS A 127 -2.20 -0.46 16.62
C LYS A 127 -0.68 -0.53 16.55
N GLU A 128 -0.06 0.59 16.33
CA GLU A 128 1.40 0.72 16.35
C GLU A 128 1.80 1.94 17.16
N LYS A 129 3.01 1.90 17.70
CA LYS A 129 3.65 2.99 18.43
C LYS A 129 5.11 3.04 18.05
N THR A 130 5.60 4.22 17.75
CA THR A 130 7.02 4.48 17.55
C THR A 130 7.57 5.10 18.84
N TYR A 131 8.70 4.60 19.28
CA TYR A 131 9.34 5.04 20.53
C TYR A 131 10.50 5.98 20.20
N SER A 132 10.63 7.06 20.96
CA SER A 132 11.77 8.01 20.85
C SER A 132 13.07 7.42 21.39
N LYS A 133 12.98 6.43 22.28
CA LYS A 133 14.10 5.66 22.83
C LYS A 133 13.88 4.17 22.61
N ILE A 134 14.96 3.43 22.44
CA ILE A 134 14.90 1.97 22.28
C ILE A 134 14.39 1.36 23.59
N LEU A 135 13.40 0.46 23.49
CA LEU A 135 12.95 -0.35 24.62
C LEU A 135 13.96 -1.50 24.80
N GLY A 136 14.72 -1.47 25.90
CA GLY A 136 15.77 -2.45 26.18
C GLY A 136 15.39 -3.47 27.26
N LEU A 137 14.46 -3.13 28.15
CA LEU A 137 14.06 -3.99 29.26
C LEU A 137 12.84 -4.83 28.85
N GLU A 138 12.89 -6.10 29.17
CA GLU A 138 11.81 -7.05 28.88
C GLU A 138 10.47 -6.63 29.52
N GLU A 139 10.53 -6.10 30.74
CA GLU A 139 9.34 -5.62 31.45
C GLU A 139 8.67 -4.44 30.72
N ASP A 140 9.46 -3.49 30.21
CA ASP A 140 8.92 -2.36 29.46
C ASP A 140 8.29 -2.82 28.16
N ILE A 141 8.93 -3.78 27.48
CA ILE A 141 8.37 -4.38 26.25
C ILE A 141 7.04 -5.08 26.54
N LYS A 142 6.98 -5.91 27.58
CA LYS A 142 5.74 -6.60 28.00
C LYS A 142 4.63 -5.60 28.32
N LYS A 143 4.92 -4.56 29.08
CA LYS A 143 3.97 -3.50 29.42
C LYS A 143 3.42 -2.80 28.16
N GLU A 144 4.29 -2.44 27.24
CA GLU A 144 3.86 -1.79 25.98
C GLU A 144 3.03 -2.73 25.10
N LEU A 145 3.37 -4.01 25.02
CA LEU A 145 2.58 -5.01 24.28
C LEU A 145 1.21 -5.21 24.88
N THR A 146 1.09 -5.24 26.22
CA THR A 146 -0.21 -5.27 26.91
C THR A 146 -1.06 -4.04 26.57
N LEU A 147 -0.50 -2.84 26.67
CA LEU A 147 -1.20 -1.60 26.32
C LEU A 147 -1.64 -1.55 24.84
N LEU A 148 -0.83 -2.08 23.93
CA LEU A 148 -1.20 -2.18 22.52
C LEU A 148 -2.32 -3.21 22.31
N SER A 149 -2.30 -4.33 23.04
CA SER A 149 -3.34 -5.35 23.00
C SER A 149 -4.69 -4.82 23.47
N GLU A 150 -4.71 -4.05 24.57
CA GLU A 150 -5.91 -3.34 25.05
C GLU A 150 -6.48 -2.40 23.98
N LYS A 151 -5.63 -1.58 23.34
CA LYS A 151 -6.05 -0.66 22.27
C LYS A 151 -6.58 -1.39 21.04
N VAL A 152 -6.05 -2.58 20.73
CA VAL A 152 -6.57 -3.44 19.66
C VAL A 152 -7.92 -4.00 20.06
N ALA A 153 -8.06 -4.53 21.27
CA ALA A 153 -9.31 -5.08 21.81
C ALA A 153 -10.43 -4.03 21.81
N LEU A 154 -10.17 -2.83 22.32
CA LEU A 154 -11.12 -1.71 22.27
C LEU A 154 -11.54 -1.36 20.84
N SER A 155 -10.60 -1.43 19.90
CA SER A 155 -10.93 -1.17 18.48
C SER A 155 -11.73 -2.32 17.86
N LEU A 156 -11.48 -3.57 18.24
CA LEU A 156 -12.29 -4.72 17.82
C LEU A 156 -13.73 -4.59 18.31
N GLN A 157 -13.92 -4.25 19.60
CA GLN A 157 -15.23 -4.00 20.19
C GLN A 157 -15.95 -2.83 19.48
N LYS A 158 -15.28 -1.70 19.29
CA LYS A 158 -15.86 -0.53 18.60
C LYS A 158 -16.38 -0.84 17.20
N TYR A 159 -15.71 -1.74 16.48
CA TYR A 159 -16.09 -2.12 15.11
C TYR A 159 -16.90 -3.42 15.06
N GLU A 160 -17.31 -3.97 16.22
CA GLU A 160 -18.05 -5.22 16.31
C GLU A 160 -17.37 -6.36 15.53
N LYS A 161 -16.04 -6.48 15.70
CA LYS A 161 -15.20 -7.47 15.02
C LYS A 161 -14.45 -8.32 16.04
N SER A 162 -14.16 -9.54 15.64
CA SER A 162 -13.25 -10.44 16.35
C SER A 162 -12.18 -10.94 15.38
N GLY A 163 -11.03 -11.33 15.93
CA GLY A 163 -9.89 -11.80 15.13
C GLY A 163 -9.43 -13.18 15.58
N LYS A 164 -9.01 -14.01 14.63
CA LYS A 164 -8.42 -15.33 14.91
C LYS A 164 -6.90 -15.33 14.77
N ILE A 165 -6.35 -14.31 14.08
CA ILE A 165 -4.93 -14.23 13.78
C ILE A 165 -4.35 -13.00 14.46
N VAL A 166 -3.40 -13.23 15.36
CA VAL A 166 -2.62 -12.18 16.02
C VAL A 166 -1.28 -12.06 15.33
N ILE A 167 -0.89 -10.82 15.01
CA ILE A 167 0.37 -10.52 14.32
C ILE A 167 1.12 -9.48 15.14
N LEU A 168 2.32 -9.85 15.59
CA LEU A 168 3.29 -8.93 16.16
C LEU A 168 4.28 -8.49 15.09
N LYS A 169 4.42 -7.17 14.91
CA LYS A 169 5.41 -6.58 14.02
C LYS A 169 6.33 -5.67 14.82
N ILE A 170 7.62 -5.99 14.81
CA ILE A 170 8.67 -5.21 15.45
C ILE A 170 9.53 -4.58 14.37
N ARG A 171 9.78 -3.29 14.48
CA ARG A 171 10.74 -2.56 13.64
C ARG A 171 11.90 -2.11 14.50
N TYR A 172 13.09 -2.51 14.11
CA TYR A 172 14.33 -2.13 14.79
C TYR A 172 14.84 -0.74 14.34
N ALA A 173 15.84 -0.21 15.02
CA ALA A 173 16.41 1.09 14.72
C ALA A 173 17.04 1.19 13.31
N ASP A 174 17.54 0.10 12.77
CA ASP A 174 18.04 -0.04 11.41
C ASP A 174 16.92 -0.19 10.34
N PHE A 175 15.65 -0.01 10.76
CA PHE A 175 14.44 -0.22 9.95
C PHE A 175 14.19 -1.67 9.50
N SER A 176 15.01 -2.63 9.91
CA SER A 176 14.68 -4.04 9.72
C SER A 176 13.41 -4.40 10.48
N THR A 177 12.67 -5.39 9.99
CA THR A 177 11.35 -5.73 10.54
C THR A 177 11.27 -7.22 10.82
N LEU A 178 10.89 -7.57 12.04
CA LEU A 178 10.48 -8.91 12.41
C LEU A 178 8.95 -8.98 12.48
N THR A 179 8.37 -10.02 11.88
CA THR A 179 6.93 -10.28 11.98
C THR A 179 6.70 -11.70 12.48
N LYS A 180 5.98 -11.83 13.58
CA LYS A 180 5.49 -13.11 14.12
C LYS A 180 3.98 -13.18 14.03
N ARG A 181 3.46 -14.35 13.69
CA ARG A 181 2.02 -14.62 13.53
C ARG A 181 1.63 -15.82 14.36
N LYS A 182 0.53 -15.70 15.12
CA LYS A 182 -0.11 -16.81 15.83
C LYS A 182 -1.57 -16.89 15.43
N THR A 183 -2.04 -18.09 15.14
CA THR A 183 -3.47 -18.36 14.88
C THR A 183 -4.06 -18.97 16.12
N LEU A 184 -5.14 -18.40 16.62
CA LEU A 184 -5.91 -18.90 17.77
C LEU A 184 -6.90 -19.98 17.31
N ASP A 185 -7.36 -20.82 18.24
CA ASP A 185 -8.38 -21.83 17.97
C ASP A 185 -9.75 -21.18 17.73
N GLN A 186 -10.04 -20.10 18.45
CA GLN A 186 -11.27 -19.33 18.32
C GLN A 186 -10.99 -17.84 18.05
N GLN A 187 -12.00 -17.14 17.52
CA GLN A 187 -11.92 -15.70 17.37
C GLN A 187 -12.03 -15.02 18.72
N THR A 188 -11.27 -13.96 18.93
CA THR A 188 -11.28 -13.17 20.16
C THR A 188 -11.34 -11.67 19.89
N GLN A 189 -11.81 -10.94 20.88
CA GLN A 189 -11.68 -9.50 21.07
C GLN A 189 -11.12 -9.16 22.46
N ASP A 190 -10.70 -10.19 23.19
CA ASP A 190 -10.17 -10.09 24.54
C ASP A 190 -8.69 -9.67 24.53
N SER A 191 -8.35 -8.67 25.35
CA SER A 191 -7.01 -8.09 25.40
C SER A 191 -5.97 -9.07 25.96
N ASP A 192 -6.34 -9.88 26.96
CA ASP A 192 -5.41 -10.77 27.63
C ASP A 192 -5.04 -11.94 26.73
N GLN A 193 -6.03 -12.48 25.99
CA GLN A 193 -5.78 -13.50 24.99
C GLN A 193 -4.88 -12.98 23.85
N ILE A 194 -5.07 -11.73 23.43
CA ILE A 194 -4.21 -11.11 22.42
C ILE A 194 -2.79 -10.93 22.97
N ALA A 195 -2.65 -10.43 24.20
CA ALA A 195 -1.35 -10.21 24.84
C ALA A 195 -0.57 -11.52 25.03
N GLN A 196 -1.20 -12.58 25.52
CA GLN A 196 -0.61 -13.91 25.69
C GLN A 196 -0.11 -14.55 24.39
N CYS A 197 -0.56 -14.07 23.23
CA CYS A 197 -0.09 -14.53 21.93
C CYS A 197 1.26 -13.96 21.53
N ILE A 198 1.64 -12.81 22.08
CA ILE A 198 2.76 -11.99 21.62
C ILE A 198 3.81 -11.71 22.70
N ILE A 199 3.49 -11.97 23.95
CA ILE A 199 4.42 -11.99 25.09
C ILE A 199 4.99 -13.37 25.28
#